data_ad7e138444c8fc9f226e378d44635ab4
#
_entry.id   ad7e138444c8fc9f226e378d44635ab4
#
_cell.length_a   1.000
_cell.length_b   1.000
_cell.length_c   1.000
_cell.angle_alpha   90.00
_cell.angle_beta   90.00
_cell.angle_gamma   90.00
#
_symmetry.space_group_name_H-M   'P 1'
#
loop_
_entity.id
_entity.type
_entity.pdbx_description
1 polymer ?
#
loop_
_entity_poly.entity_id
_entity_poly.type
_entity_poly.pdbx_seq_one_letter_code
_entity_poly.pdbx_strand_id
1 'polypeptide(L)'
;MEVGPVATEFEQEDISTTLSKCQRYFQQLGGSYGAFDGMFSGNATGTDLLFVTTNSKITMRAAPTFTLGGGVSNHRYAQGGSDVQPTSIVADQVKLNSFTLKVAHNGQVTSGNAARLFNNGTDGFYNFDAEL
;
A
#
# COMPACT_ATOMS: atom_id res chain seq x y z
N MET A 1 -33.55 -10.48 -5.61
CA MET A 1 -34.97 -10.85 -5.74
C MET A 1 -35.01 -12.36 -5.74
N GLU A 2 -35.62 -12.96 -4.74
CA GLU A 2 -35.84 -14.41 -4.71
C GLU A 2 -37.06 -14.77 -5.61
N VAL A 3 -36.87 -15.76 -6.46
CA VAL A 3 -37.92 -16.26 -7.34
C VAL A 3 -38.34 -17.64 -6.82
N GLY A 4 -39.29 -17.66 -5.91
CA GLY A 4 -39.84 -18.91 -5.36
C GLY A 4 -41.03 -18.66 -4.44
N PRO A 5 -41.90 -19.69 -4.22
CA PRO A 5 -43.08 -19.57 -3.36
C PRO A 5 -42.74 -19.62 -1.84
N VAL A 6 -41.49 -19.88 -1.47
CA VAL A 6 -41.02 -19.94 -0.07
C VAL A 6 -39.71 -19.17 0.02
N ALA A 7 -39.63 -18.20 0.94
CA ALA A 7 -38.41 -17.52 1.26
C ALA A 7 -37.40 -18.52 1.87
N THR A 8 -36.20 -18.58 1.30
CA THR A 8 -35.11 -19.36 1.89
C THR A 8 -34.61 -18.64 3.12
N GLU A 9 -34.02 -19.39 4.08
CA GLU A 9 -33.38 -18.78 5.23
C GLU A 9 -32.28 -17.82 4.76
N PHE A 10 -32.14 -16.66 5.41
CA PHE A 10 -31.11 -15.70 5.13
C PHE A 10 -29.73 -16.30 5.49
N GLU A 11 -28.96 -16.67 4.49
CA GLU A 11 -27.59 -17.12 4.70
C GLU A 11 -26.71 -15.94 5.06
N GLN A 12 -26.32 -15.88 6.32
CA GLN A 12 -25.36 -14.88 6.79
C GLN A 12 -23.96 -15.34 6.40
N GLU A 13 -23.36 -14.64 5.42
CA GLU A 13 -21.99 -14.92 5.02
C GLU A 13 -21.01 -14.61 6.18
N ASP A 14 -20.02 -15.45 6.37
CA ASP A 14 -18.97 -15.23 7.37
C ASP A 14 -18.19 -13.93 7.10
N ILE A 15 -17.90 -13.19 8.20
CA ILE A 15 -17.22 -11.89 8.13
C ILE A 15 -15.86 -12.00 7.43
N SER A 16 -15.14 -13.09 7.62
CA SER A 16 -13.82 -13.28 6.98
C SER A 16 -13.95 -13.41 5.47
N THR A 17 -14.99 -14.07 4.99
CA THR A 17 -15.29 -14.21 3.56
C THR A 17 -15.71 -12.87 2.96
N THR A 18 -16.56 -12.12 3.62
CA THR A 18 -16.98 -10.78 3.21
C THR A 18 -15.79 -9.84 3.16
N LEU A 19 -14.93 -9.83 4.20
CA LEU A 19 -13.72 -9.01 4.24
C LEU A 19 -12.77 -9.35 3.09
N SER A 20 -12.55 -10.64 2.82
CA SER A 20 -11.70 -11.08 1.71
C SER A 20 -12.22 -10.61 0.36
N LYS A 21 -13.55 -10.62 0.17
CA LYS A 21 -14.18 -10.07 -1.03
C LYS A 21 -13.94 -8.57 -1.16
N CYS A 22 -14.11 -7.80 -0.08
CA CYS A 22 -13.86 -6.36 -0.07
C CYS A 22 -12.38 -6.03 -0.38
N GLN A 23 -11.45 -6.78 0.20
CA GLN A 23 -10.00 -6.57 -0.01
C GLN A 23 -9.54 -6.85 -1.45
N ARG A 24 -10.33 -7.53 -2.27
CA ARG A 24 -10.05 -7.68 -3.71
C ARG A 24 -10.29 -6.39 -4.50
N TYR A 25 -11.06 -5.46 -3.96
CA TYR A 25 -11.38 -4.17 -4.58
C TYR A 25 -10.56 -3.03 -3.98
N PHE A 26 -10.35 -3.05 -2.68
CA PHE A 26 -9.67 -1.97 -1.98
C PHE A 26 -8.75 -2.50 -0.88
N GLN A 27 -7.51 -2.00 -0.84
CA GLN A 27 -6.58 -2.26 0.25
C GLN A 27 -5.93 -0.94 0.69
N GLN A 28 -5.91 -0.73 1.99
CA GLN A 28 -5.16 0.36 2.62
C GLN A 28 -4.03 -0.21 3.46
N LEU A 29 -2.85 0.39 3.32
CA LEU A 29 -1.68 0.10 4.14
C LEU A 29 -1.31 1.37 4.92
N GLY A 30 -1.11 1.23 6.24
CA GLY A 30 -0.86 2.36 7.14
C GLY A 30 -2.11 3.13 7.55
N GLY A 31 -1.92 4.15 8.37
CA GLY A 31 -2.97 5.08 8.79
C GLY A 31 -3.85 4.64 9.95
N SER A 32 -3.60 3.47 10.56
CA SER A 32 -4.49 2.93 11.59
C SER A 32 -3.96 3.06 13.02
N TYR A 33 -2.69 2.79 13.25
CA TYR A 33 -2.13 2.64 14.60
C TYR A 33 -0.90 3.53 14.88
N GLY A 34 -0.46 4.33 13.93
CA GLY A 34 0.67 5.22 14.09
C GLY A 34 1.77 5.04 13.04
N ALA A 35 3.00 5.33 13.40
CA ALA A 35 4.13 5.13 12.49
C ALA A 35 4.41 3.64 12.25
N PHE A 36 4.91 3.31 11.06
CA PHE A 36 5.33 1.97 10.62
C PHE A 36 4.20 0.96 10.32
N ASP A 37 2.94 1.36 10.28
CA ASP A 37 1.82 0.47 9.94
C ASP A 37 1.83 0.02 8.48
N GLY A 38 2.23 0.89 7.57
CA GLY A 38 2.42 0.60 6.15
C GLY A 38 3.90 0.61 5.81
N MET A 39 4.49 -0.56 5.62
CA MET A 39 5.92 -0.70 5.36
C MET A 39 6.18 -1.37 4.02
N PHE A 40 7.06 -0.75 3.23
CA PHE A 40 7.59 -1.28 1.99
C PHE A 40 9.09 -1.48 2.13
N SER A 41 9.60 -2.53 1.52
CA SER A 41 11.04 -2.82 1.50
C SER A 41 11.57 -2.77 0.08
N GLY A 42 12.80 -2.34 -0.09
CA GLY A 42 13.43 -2.24 -1.39
C GLY A 42 14.88 -1.79 -1.30
N ASN A 43 15.38 -1.24 -2.39
CA ASN A 43 16.74 -0.75 -2.49
C ASN A 43 16.83 0.53 -3.31
N ALA A 44 17.86 1.29 -3.07
CA ALA A 44 18.19 2.47 -3.85
C ALA A 44 18.85 2.08 -5.18
N THR A 45 18.38 2.67 -6.27
CA THR A 45 18.95 2.48 -7.63
C THR A 45 19.79 3.66 -8.09
N GLY A 46 20.07 4.58 -7.21
CA GLY A 46 20.88 5.77 -7.44
C GLY A 46 20.97 6.58 -6.16
N THR A 47 21.44 7.80 -6.25
CA THR A 47 21.50 8.73 -5.12
C THR A 47 20.18 9.46 -4.89
N ASP A 48 19.23 9.39 -5.85
CA ASP A 48 17.99 10.18 -5.85
C ASP A 48 16.73 9.35 -5.93
N LEU A 49 16.84 8.04 -6.18
CA LEU A 49 15.71 7.14 -6.39
C LEU A 49 15.83 5.86 -5.60
N LEU A 50 14.70 5.45 -5.07
CA LEU A 50 14.55 4.17 -4.42
C LEU A 50 13.27 3.48 -4.92
N PHE A 51 13.34 2.18 -5.15
CA PHE A 51 12.20 1.34 -5.48
C PHE A 51 11.89 0.43 -4.30
N VAL A 52 10.66 0.48 -3.85
CA VAL A 52 10.19 -0.30 -2.72
C VAL A 52 8.96 -1.10 -3.10
N THR A 53 8.87 -2.31 -2.60
CA THR A 53 7.81 -3.25 -2.94
C THR A 53 7.19 -3.83 -1.69
N THR A 54 5.88 -4.05 -1.75
CA THR A 54 5.14 -4.89 -0.80
C THR A 54 4.17 -5.79 -1.55
N ASN A 55 3.70 -6.84 -0.90
CA ASN A 55 2.69 -7.72 -1.44
C ASN A 55 1.31 -7.31 -0.95
N SER A 56 0.30 -7.50 -1.79
CA SER A 56 -1.08 -7.37 -1.37
C SER A 56 -1.46 -8.49 -0.39
N LYS A 57 -2.36 -8.21 0.52
CA LYS A 57 -2.89 -9.21 1.46
C LYS A 57 -3.70 -10.30 0.75
N ILE A 58 -4.42 -9.91 -0.29
CA ILE A 58 -5.24 -10.77 -1.14
C ILE A 58 -5.06 -10.31 -2.57
N THR A 59 -5.02 -11.25 -3.53
CA THR A 59 -4.98 -10.91 -4.96
C THR A 59 -6.14 -10.01 -5.34
N MET A 60 -5.86 -8.83 -5.84
CA MET A 60 -6.86 -7.84 -6.23
C MET A 60 -7.56 -8.25 -7.52
N ARG A 61 -8.77 -7.73 -7.74
CA ARG A 61 -9.61 -8.04 -8.90
C ARG A 61 -9.00 -7.52 -10.21
N ALA A 62 -8.44 -6.33 -10.17
CA ALA A 62 -7.78 -5.66 -11.28
C ALA A 62 -6.49 -4.99 -10.79
N ALA A 63 -5.64 -4.54 -11.69
CA ALA A 63 -4.49 -3.73 -11.32
C ALA A 63 -4.98 -2.41 -10.68
N PRO A 64 -4.68 -2.16 -9.40
CA PRO A 64 -5.30 -1.05 -8.69
C PRO A 64 -4.67 0.29 -9.05
N THR A 65 -5.46 1.33 -8.87
CA THR A 65 -5.00 2.71 -8.84
C THR A 65 -4.40 3.01 -7.46
N PHE A 66 -3.21 3.61 -7.47
CA PHE A 66 -2.53 4.03 -6.25
C PHE A 66 -2.88 5.47 -5.89
N THR A 67 -3.17 5.71 -4.61
CA THR A 67 -3.34 7.06 -4.04
C THR A 67 -2.58 7.16 -2.72
N LEU A 68 -1.75 8.21 -2.61
CA LEU A 68 -1.01 8.54 -1.39
C LEU A 68 -1.88 9.40 -0.47
N GLY A 69 -2.15 8.91 0.74
CA GLY A 69 -2.89 9.68 1.74
C GLY A 69 -1.97 10.45 2.68
N GLY A 70 -2.46 11.58 3.18
CA GLY A 70 -1.74 12.46 4.09
C GLY A 70 -0.58 13.25 3.47
N GLY A 71 -0.34 13.08 2.18
CA GLY A 71 0.77 13.73 1.48
C GLY A 71 2.16 13.18 1.84
N VAL A 72 3.17 13.62 1.12
CA VAL A 72 4.56 13.12 1.24
C VAL A 72 5.16 13.39 2.63
N SER A 73 4.73 14.46 3.30
CA SER A 73 5.22 14.85 4.64
C SER A 73 4.93 13.80 5.72
N ASN A 74 3.89 12.98 5.54
CA ASN A 74 3.49 11.94 6.48
C ASN A 74 4.15 10.58 6.20
N HIS A 75 5.19 10.59 5.38
CA HIS A 75 5.95 9.40 5.03
C HIS A 75 7.44 9.63 5.26
N ARG A 76 8.14 8.56 5.55
CA ARG A 76 9.59 8.53 5.72
C ARG A 76 10.17 7.33 4.98
N TYR A 77 11.40 7.46 4.53
CA TYR A 77 12.21 6.31 4.16
C TYR A 77 13.44 6.25 5.06
N ALA A 78 13.87 5.05 5.36
CA ALA A 78 15.07 4.79 6.16
C ALA A 78 16.08 3.98 5.38
N GLN A 79 17.34 4.41 5.48
CA GLN A 79 18.50 3.68 4.99
C GLN A 79 19.69 3.96 5.92
N GLY A 80 20.40 2.91 6.33
CA GLY A 80 21.61 3.06 7.13
C GLY A 80 21.44 3.72 8.51
N GLY A 81 20.21 3.70 9.07
CA GLY A 81 19.89 4.32 10.36
C GLY A 81 19.43 5.77 10.29
N SER A 82 19.31 6.32 9.09
CA SER A 82 18.77 7.68 8.88
C SER A 82 17.35 7.59 8.36
N ASP A 83 16.44 8.37 8.96
CA ASP A 83 15.06 8.54 8.52
C ASP A 83 14.91 9.89 7.81
N VAL A 84 14.50 9.86 6.56
CA VAL A 84 14.43 11.05 5.71
C VAL A 84 13.05 11.17 5.07
N GLN A 85 12.61 12.41 4.88
CA GLN A 85 11.37 12.68 4.15
C GLN A 85 11.62 12.55 2.65
N PRO A 86 10.78 11.79 1.92
CA PRO A 86 10.83 11.75 0.46
C PRO A 86 10.36 13.08 -0.16
N THR A 87 10.76 13.34 -1.38
CA THR A 87 10.27 14.47 -2.18
C THR A 87 9.05 14.08 -3.02
N SER A 88 8.96 12.83 -3.45
CA SER A 88 7.75 12.28 -4.07
C SER A 88 7.64 10.78 -3.86
N ILE A 89 6.42 10.28 -3.89
CA ILE A 89 6.07 8.85 -3.85
C ILE A 89 5.03 8.62 -4.94
N VAL A 90 5.36 7.81 -5.92
CA VAL A 90 4.46 7.49 -7.04
C VAL A 90 4.42 5.99 -7.31
N ALA A 91 3.35 5.52 -7.93
CA ALA A 91 3.29 4.14 -8.40
C ALA A 91 4.30 3.92 -9.54
N ASP A 92 5.03 2.80 -9.48
CA ASP A 92 5.89 2.34 -10.57
C ASP A 92 5.27 1.11 -11.23
N GLN A 93 5.16 0.00 -10.49
CA GLN A 93 4.51 -1.21 -10.96
C GLN A 93 3.48 -1.67 -9.94
N VAL A 94 2.21 -1.47 -10.27
CA VAL A 94 1.10 -1.88 -9.44
C VAL A 94 0.37 -3.02 -10.13
N LYS A 95 0.42 -4.21 -9.53
CA LYS A 95 -0.12 -5.46 -10.08
C LYS A 95 -1.17 -6.05 -9.13
N LEU A 96 -1.79 -7.15 -9.53
CA LEU A 96 -2.87 -7.79 -8.77
C LEU A 96 -2.46 -8.24 -7.36
N ASN A 97 -1.19 -8.56 -7.15
CA ASN A 97 -0.68 -9.14 -5.90
C ASN A 97 0.60 -8.49 -5.37
N SER A 98 1.11 -7.47 -6.05
CA SER A 98 2.32 -6.76 -5.63
C SER A 98 2.29 -5.29 -6.03
N PHE A 99 2.80 -4.45 -5.15
CA PHE A 99 2.81 -3.00 -5.32
C PHE A 99 4.25 -2.50 -5.21
N THR A 100 4.77 -1.95 -6.30
CA THR A 100 6.08 -1.30 -6.32
C THR A 100 5.89 0.21 -6.45
N LEU A 101 6.48 0.94 -5.54
CA LEU A 101 6.48 2.40 -5.51
C LEU A 101 7.88 2.92 -5.83
N LYS A 102 7.92 4.00 -6.59
CA LYS A 102 9.09 4.79 -6.86
C LYS A 102 9.10 5.98 -5.91
N VAL A 103 10.16 6.10 -5.13
CA VAL A 103 10.34 7.16 -4.14
C VAL A 103 11.51 8.03 -4.56
N ALA A 104 11.27 9.31 -4.75
CA ALA A 104 12.33 10.29 -5.02
C ALA A 104 12.75 11.00 -3.72
N HIS A 105 14.02 11.38 -3.67
CA HIS A 105 14.62 12.09 -2.54
C HIS A 105 15.82 12.94 -3.01
N ASN A 106 16.38 13.75 -2.12
CA ASN A 106 17.48 14.67 -2.43
C ASN A 106 18.85 14.07 -2.05
N GLY A 107 19.35 13.10 -2.82
CA GLY A 107 20.75 12.68 -2.73
C GLY A 107 21.21 12.07 -1.39
N GLN A 108 20.29 11.56 -0.56
CA GLN A 108 20.63 11.14 0.82
C GLN A 108 20.70 9.62 0.99
N VAL A 109 20.63 8.86 -0.08
CA VAL A 109 20.77 7.40 -0.04
C VAL A 109 21.98 6.94 -0.82
N THR A 110 22.48 5.78 -0.43
CA THR A 110 23.57 5.11 -1.14
C THR A 110 23.01 4.09 -2.09
N SER A 111 23.36 4.17 -3.37
CA SER A 111 22.95 3.22 -4.40
C SER A 111 23.30 1.78 -4.00
N GLY A 112 22.39 0.86 -4.26
CA GLY A 112 22.55 -0.56 -3.96
C GLY A 112 22.20 -0.96 -2.51
N ASN A 113 22.08 -0.01 -1.58
CA ASN A 113 21.76 -0.34 -0.20
C ASN A 113 20.25 -0.57 -0.02
N ALA A 114 19.94 -1.49 0.91
CA ALA A 114 18.56 -1.73 1.32
C ALA A 114 17.94 -0.49 1.98
N ALA A 115 16.69 -0.25 1.67
CA ALA A 115 15.91 0.84 2.24
C ALA A 115 14.47 0.37 2.50
N ARG A 116 13.78 1.09 3.36
CA ARG A 116 12.36 0.90 3.65
C ARG A 116 11.62 2.22 3.59
N LEU A 117 10.40 2.16 3.07
CA LEU A 117 9.45 3.27 3.10
C LEU A 117 8.36 2.94 4.13
N PHE A 118 7.94 3.90 4.90
CA PHE A 118 6.89 3.72 5.92
C PHE A 118 6.11 5.02 6.15
N ASN A 119 4.91 4.90 6.74
CA ASN A 119 4.15 6.05 7.21
C ASN A 119 4.70 6.55 8.55
N ASN A 120 4.69 7.87 8.73
CA ASN A 120 5.16 8.54 9.93
C ASN A 120 3.97 9.15 10.70
N GLY A 121 3.20 8.29 11.36
CA GLY A 121 2.00 8.68 12.08
C GLY A 121 0.70 8.13 11.44
N THR A 122 -0.43 8.52 12.00
CA THR A 122 -1.77 8.03 11.62
C THR A 122 -2.29 8.59 10.30
N ASP A 123 -1.75 9.71 9.85
CA ASP A 123 -2.24 10.41 8.64
C ASP A 123 -1.59 9.90 7.35
N GLY A 124 -0.51 9.12 7.47
CA GLY A 124 0.19 8.53 6.33
C GLY A 124 -0.40 7.17 5.95
N PHE A 125 -0.93 7.03 4.74
CA PHE A 125 -1.44 5.75 4.24
C PHE A 125 -1.27 5.60 2.73
N TYR A 126 -1.37 4.37 2.27
CA TYR A 126 -1.23 3.97 0.88
C TYR A 126 -2.50 3.24 0.46
N ASN A 127 -3.28 3.82 -0.42
CA ASN A 127 -4.50 3.22 -0.96
C ASN A 127 -4.25 2.57 -2.31
N PHE A 128 -4.79 1.37 -2.46
CA PHE A 128 -4.81 0.61 -3.70
C PHE A 128 -6.27 0.25 -4.01
N ASP A 129 -6.82 0.88 -5.04
CA ASP A 129 -8.21 0.80 -5.43
C ASP A 129 -8.33 0.10 -6.80
N ALA A 130 -9.02 -1.03 -6.85
CA ALA A 130 -9.27 -1.84 -8.04
C ALA A 130 -10.75 -1.77 -8.48
N GLU A 131 -11.50 -0.78 -8.04
CA GLU A 131 -12.82 -0.49 -8.59
C GLU A 131 -12.69 -0.02 -10.05
N LEU A 132 -13.67 -0.41 -10.86
CA LEU A 132 -13.73 -0.08 -12.29
C LEU A 132 -14.52 1.19 -12.52
#